data_a225750553406fc82f0a4cd98711c4ee
#
_entry.id   a225750553406fc82f0a4cd98711c4ee
#
_cell.length_a   1.000
_cell.length_b   1.000
_cell.length_c   1.000
_cell.angle_alpha   90.00
_cell.angle_beta   90.00
_cell.angle_gamma   90.00
#
_symmetry.space_group_name_H-M   'P 1'
#
loop_
_entity.id
_entity.type
_entity.pdbx_description
1 polymer ?
#
loop_
_entity_poly.entity_id
_entity_poly.type
_entity_poly.pdbx_seq_one_letter_code
_entity_poly.pdbx_strand_id
1 'polypeptide(L)'
;MTALGTHHGDTGACDPGPCAGDEPPVNPFLALRVAFGMLLGEDDFRVLIGNPRGKLMLHQAWQHGPGVVWGLPVRRHGDELRVGAGLGVDGLGREVRLESSWCLSLAEWAKTWIETHPAEPDGEGPAAGPAPTDRTHGEDDGDGDGDDDEPGPAGHRTLRAWIVAEFASCLDRPVPALADPCDVTRRHDDFSRIVESARITVREDPPPPRLPYRRVRVLLGLAEPRQDDPADQEARTTAEQVARVPAGQRAEALLAAFRWLAAKDVTELAPEREQGEACPTWAPVTEDHAGILLAELTVEITEYDGCVRVGDVAVDPYVRTAVLPTTTLQELVCGLAPGLLGAAGETDAGGPRVIPASLAWNEDMTSFSFKVTKPLAAGSAEPESVEISSLSAHGRGWATDEVDEVQLTADGRTVVVDLDQPPAYETVRIRIHGTGPKPLFGRDPQVPLAGLVGGPPGGRHEGHDAVITHHLPRSARESAAGRTEA
;
A
#
# COMPACT_ATOMS: atom_id res chain seq x y z
N MET A 1 -2.84 24.50 -17.14
CA MET A 1 -2.10 23.66 -16.16
C MET A 1 -0.91 24.46 -15.68
N THR A 2 -0.97 24.96 -14.46
CA THR A 2 0.09 25.82 -13.94
C THR A 2 0.73 25.07 -12.77
N ALA A 3 1.93 24.55 -13.00
CA ALA A 3 2.71 23.93 -11.94
C ALA A 3 3.20 25.03 -10.98
N LEU A 4 2.71 25.01 -9.75
CA LEU A 4 3.15 25.88 -8.67
C LEU A 4 4.23 25.15 -7.87
N GLY A 5 5.48 25.42 -8.22
CA GLY A 5 6.64 25.00 -7.45
C GLY A 5 7.58 26.17 -7.24
N THR A 6 7.43 26.88 -6.13
CA THR A 6 8.44 27.82 -5.67
C THR A 6 8.94 27.39 -4.31
N HIS A 7 10.19 26.94 -4.24
CA HIS A 7 10.84 26.72 -2.97
C HIS A 7 12.23 27.32 -2.94
N HIS A 8 12.40 28.32 -2.10
CA HIS A 8 13.68 28.72 -1.54
C HIS A 8 13.94 27.90 -0.26
N GLY A 9 14.78 26.92 -0.35
CA GLY A 9 15.44 26.24 0.75
C GLY A 9 16.90 26.07 0.35
N ASP A 10 17.76 26.81 1.01
CA ASP A 10 19.19 26.88 0.80
C ASP A 10 19.87 25.55 1.12
N THR A 11 19.86 24.63 0.19
CA THR A 11 20.74 23.45 0.09
C THR A 11 20.89 23.16 -1.39
N GLY A 12 22.12 23.16 -1.92
CA GLY A 12 22.53 22.96 -3.30
C GLY A 12 21.81 21.94 -4.18
N ALA A 13 20.49 21.92 -4.14
CA ALA A 13 19.64 21.28 -5.13
C ALA A 13 19.57 22.21 -6.32
N CYS A 14 19.84 21.71 -7.49
CA CYS A 14 19.63 22.39 -8.75
C CYS A 14 18.23 23.02 -8.72
N ASP A 15 18.19 24.36 -8.66
CA ASP A 15 16.97 25.07 -9.01
C ASP A 15 16.66 24.62 -10.45
N PRO A 16 15.54 23.93 -10.73
CA PRO A 16 15.21 23.59 -12.08
C PRO A 16 14.86 24.90 -12.79
N GLY A 17 15.88 25.53 -13.37
CA GLY A 17 15.64 26.48 -14.42
C GLY A 17 14.70 25.84 -15.45
N PRO A 18 14.08 26.60 -16.36
CA PRO A 18 13.11 26.04 -17.29
C PRO A 18 13.71 24.79 -17.91
N CYS A 19 13.19 23.63 -17.50
CA CYS A 19 13.56 22.33 -18.05
C CYS A 19 13.15 22.35 -19.51
N ALA A 20 14.01 22.86 -20.37
CA ALA A 20 13.86 22.72 -21.81
C ALA A 20 14.19 21.26 -22.12
N GLY A 21 13.22 20.54 -22.63
CA GLY A 21 13.28 19.12 -22.91
C GLY A 21 14.33 18.74 -23.96
N ASP A 22 15.58 18.71 -23.56
CA ASP A 22 16.68 18.15 -24.34
C ASP A 22 17.06 16.75 -23.78
N GLU A 23 16.05 15.95 -23.44
CA GLU A 23 16.30 14.54 -23.24
C GLU A 23 16.77 13.93 -24.59
N PRO A 24 17.88 13.17 -24.59
CA PRO A 24 18.25 12.45 -25.79
C PRO A 24 17.10 11.55 -26.24
N PRO A 25 16.72 11.54 -27.53
CA PRO A 25 15.60 10.77 -28.01
C PRO A 25 15.81 9.30 -27.68
N VAL A 26 14.97 8.76 -26.78
CA VAL A 26 15.07 7.38 -26.34
C VAL A 26 14.31 6.51 -27.33
N ASN A 27 15.02 5.64 -28.05
CA ASN A 27 14.41 4.66 -28.94
C ASN A 27 14.96 3.25 -28.68
N PRO A 28 14.20 2.36 -28.02
CA PRO A 28 14.64 1.01 -27.71
C PRO A 28 14.87 0.11 -28.95
N PHE A 29 14.35 0.51 -30.11
CA PHE A 29 14.38 -0.29 -31.35
C PHE A 29 15.39 0.23 -32.38
N LEU A 30 16.06 1.37 -32.13
CA LEU A 30 17.11 1.91 -32.97
C LEU A 30 18.47 1.73 -32.30
N ALA A 31 19.35 0.96 -32.91
CA ALA A 31 20.70 0.71 -32.40
C ALA A 31 21.75 1.17 -33.42
N LEU A 32 22.85 1.71 -32.90
CA LEU A 32 23.99 2.10 -33.73
C LEU A 32 24.73 0.84 -34.21
N ARG A 33 24.98 0.75 -35.54
CA ARG A 33 25.88 -0.24 -36.13
C ARG A 33 27.18 0.43 -36.55
N VAL A 34 28.23 0.17 -35.82
CA VAL A 34 29.57 0.73 -36.13
C VAL A 34 30.25 -0.11 -37.22
N ALA A 35 30.80 0.57 -38.23
CA ALA A 35 31.60 -0.04 -39.30
C ALA A 35 32.99 0.62 -39.38
N PHE A 36 33.95 -0.10 -39.92
CA PHE A 36 35.31 0.41 -40.11
C PHE A 36 35.29 1.66 -41.02
N GLY A 37 35.95 2.75 -40.57
CA GLY A 37 36.03 4.02 -41.31
C GLY A 37 34.78 4.91 -41.15
N MET A 38 33.80 4.53 -40.35
CA MET A 38 32.65 5.36 -40.05
C MET A 38 33.06 6.54 -39.16
N LEU A 39 32.60 7.73 -39.49
CA LEU A 39 32.66 8.92 -38.63
C LEU A 39 31.40 8.96 -37.79
N LEU A 40 31.56 9.16 -36.49
CA LEU A 40 30.45 9.28 -35.55
C LEU A 40 30.16 10.77 -35.28
N GLY A 41 28.90 11.13 -35.47
CA GLY A 41 28.36 12.44 -35.15
C GLY A 41 27.56 12.42 -33.83
N GLU A 42 27.00 13.56 -33.47
CA GLU A 42 26.18 13.76 -32.28
C GLU A 42 24.99 12.77 -32.24
N ASP A 43 24.28 12.63 -33.36
CA ASP A 43 23.14 11.73 -33.48
C ASP A 43 23.50 10.26 -33.27
N ASP A 44 24.70 9.84 -33.69
CA ASP A 44 25.19 8.47 -33.45
C ASP A 44 25.40 8.21 -31.95
N PHE A 45 25.94 9.20 -31.22
CA PHE A 45 26.10 9.12 -29.77
C PHE A 45 24.74 9.14 -29.05
N ARG A 46 23.79 9.94 -29.51
CA ARG A 46 22.42 9.95 -29.00
C ARG A 46 21.76 8.58 -29.13
N VAL A 47 21.89 7.94 -30.30
CA VAL A 47 21.40 6.57 -30.54
C VAL A 47 22.12 5.55 -29.65
N LEU A 48 23.45 5.70 -29.49
CA LEU A 48 24.25 4.81 -28.65
C LEU A 48 23.80 4.83 -27.17
N ILE A 49 23.46 6.02 -26.66
CA ILE A 49 22.97 6.20 -25.29
C ILE A 49 21.49 5.85 -25.18
N GLY A 50 20.68 6.29 -26.12
CA GLY A 50 19.22 6.18 -26.10
C GLY A 50 18.72 4.74 -26.27
N ASN A 51 19.44 3.88 -27.01
CA ASN A 51 19.00 2.49 -27.21
C ASN A 51 19.03 1.64 -25.92
N PRO A 52 20.14 1.55 -25.15
CA PRO A 52 20.15 0.76 -23.91
C PRO A 52 19.23 1.36 -22.85
N ARG A 53 19.19 2.70 -22.74
CA ARG A 53 18.25 3.39 -21.85
C ARG A 53 16.81 3.03 -22.20
N GLY A 54 16.44 3.14 -23.47
CA GLY A 54 15.09 2.82 -23.93
C GLY A 54 14.69 1.38 -23.69
N LYS A 55 15.63 0.41 -23.83
CA LYS A 55 15.38 -0.99 -23.49
C LYS A 55 15.14 -1.20 -22.01
N LEU A 56 15.88 -0.49 -21.14
CA LEU A 56 15.66 -0.55 -19.69
C LEU A 56 14.30 0.03 -19.33
N MET A 57 13.98 1.22 -19.84
CA MET A 57 12.68 1.87 -19.64
C MET A 57 11.53 0.97 -20.12
N LEU A 58 11.64 0.40 -21.32
CA LEU A 58 10.65 -0.54 -21.86
C LEU A 58 10.43 -1.73 -20.92
N HIS A 59 11.51 -2.32 -20.41
CA HIS A 59 11.46 -3.43 -19.47
C HIS A 59 10.78 -3.02 -18.16
N GLN A 60 11.21 -1.93 -17.55
CA GLN A 60 10.69 -1.46 -16.28
C GLN A 60 9.19 -1.10 -16.40
N ALA A 61 8.82 -0.32 -17.43
CA ALA A 61 7.45 0.13 -17.62
C ALA A 61 6.44 -1.01 -17.85
N TRP A 62 6.82 -2.02 -18.65
CA TRP A 62 5.90 -3.12 -19.01
C TRP A 62 5.94 -4.30 -18.03
N GLN A 63 7.08 -4.57 -17.39
CA GLN A 63 7.23 -5.75 -16.52
C GLN A 63 7.03 -5.43 -15.04
N HIS A 64 7.42 -4.24 -14.60
CA HIS A 64 7.32 -3.85 -13.20
C HIS A 64 6.20 -2.83 -12.94
N GLY A 65 5.98 -1.89 -13.88
CA GLY A 65 5.07 -0.78 -13.70
C GLY A 65 5.59 0.27 -12.72
N PRO A 66 4.84 1.38 -12.52
CA PRO A 66 5.23 2.45 -11.60
C PRO A 66 5.16 2.01 -10.13
N GLY A 67 6.12 2.49 -9.34
CA GLY A 67 6.09 2.26 -7.90
C GLY A 67 7.34 2.68 -7.17
N VAL A 68 7.26 2.67 -5.84
CA VAL A 68 8.39 2.99 -4.95
C VAL A 68 9.28 1.76 -4.79
N VAL A 69 10.58 1.92 -5.05
CA VAL A 69 11.60 0.89 -4.84
C VAL A 69 12.07 0.90 -3.39
N TRP A 70 12.40 2.10 -2.87
CA TRP A 70 12.73 2.32 -1.47
C TRP A 70 12.54 3.79 -1.07
N GLY A 71 12.31 4.05 0.21
CA GLY A 71 12.23 5.40 0.77
C GLY A 71 10.98 6.17 0.35
N LEU A 72 11.14 7.45 -0.01
CA LEU A 72 10.08 8.40 -0.34
C LEU A 72 8.96 8.47 0.72
N PRO A 73 9.28 8.44 2.05
CA PRO A 73 8.24 8.54 3.06
C PRO A 73 7.61 9.93 3.03
N VAL A 74 6.28 9.99 3.08
CA VAL A 74 5.53 11.23 3.21
C VAL A 74 5.07 11.38 4.65
N ARG A 75 5.39 12.51 5.29
CA ARG A 75 5.05 12.75 6.70
C ARG A 75 4.75 14.23 6.94
N ARG A 76 3.76 14.49 7.80
CA ARG A 76 3.56 15.82 8.36
C ARG A 76 4.62 16.10 9.43
N HIS A 77 5.17 17.30 9.43
CA HIS A 77 6.09 17.80 10.46
C HIS A 77 5.73 19.24 10.83
N GLY A 78 4.91 19.42 11.84
CA GLY A 78 4.31 20.72 12.17
C GLY A 78 3.43 21.21 11.02
N ASP A 79 3.74 22.38 10.49
CA ASP A 79 3.02 23.01 9.38
C ASP A 79 3.59 22.69 8.01
N GLU A 80 4.53 21.73 7.96
CA GLU A 80 5.17 21.29 6.72
C GLU A 80 4.78 19.84 6.38
N LEU A 81 4.62 19.59 5.11
CA LEU A 81 4.64 18.25 4.53
C LEU A 81 6.05 17.95 4.05
N ARG A 82 6.61 16.80 4.44
CA ARG A 82 7.94 16.37 4.03
C ARG A 82 7.91 15.05 3.28
N VAL A 83 8.62 15.01 2.15
CA VAL A 83 8.93 13.77 1.43
C VAL A 83 10.41 13.48 1.64
N GLY A 84 10.73 12.34 2.21
CA GLY A 84 12.12 11.93 2.46
C GLY A 84 12.79 11.37 1.21
N ALA A 85 14.13 11.26 1.28
CA ALA A 85 14.93 10.67 0.22
C ALA A 85 14.46 9.26 -0.17
N GLY A 86 14.63 8.91 -1.45
CA GLY A 86 14.26 7.58 -1.94
C GLY A 86 14.35 7.45 -3.45
N LEU A 87 13.89 6.30 -3.93
CA LEU A 87 13.92 5.90 -5.33
C LEU A 87 12.60 5.22 -5.71
N GLY A 88 12.10 5.57 -6.87
CA GLY A 88 10.98 4.90 -7.51
C GLY A 88 11.22 4.70 -9.01
N VAL A 89 10.32 3.98 -9.64
CA VAL A 89 10.22 3.82 -11.09
C VAL A 89 8.90 4.41 -11.54
N ASP A 90 8.90 5.26 -12.53
CA ASP A 90 7.68 5.86 -13.06
C ASP A 90 6.99 4.99 -14.13
N GLY A 91 5.84 5.44 -14.63
CA GLY A 91 5.06 4.73 -15.63
C GLY A 91 5.75 4.58 -16.99
N LEU A 92 6.75 5.40 -17.30
CA LEU A 92 7.59 5.30 -18.48
C LEU A 92 8.84 4.45 -18.26
N GLY A 93 9.05 3.95 -17.04
CA GLY A 93 10.20 3.12 -16.68
C GLY A 93 11.47 3.90 -16.37
N ARG A 94 11.35 5.20 -16.03
CA ARG A 94 12.48 6.03 -15.62
C ARG A 94 12.68 5.91 -14.09
N GLU A 95 13.95 5.96 -13.66
CA GLU A 95 14.26 6.04 -12.23
C GLU A 95 14.02 7.47 -11.73
N VAL A 96 13.15 7.58 -10.72
CA VAL A 96 12.80 8.84 -10.06
C VAL A 96 13.49 8.87 -8.71
N ARG A 97 14.56 9.66 -8.58
CA ARG A 97 15.41 9.70 -7.39
C ARG A 97 15.32 11.05 -6.67
N LEU A 98 14.92 11.00 -5.42
CA LEU A 98 15.00 12.15 -4.50
C LEU A 98 16.20 11.95 -3.58
N GLU A 99 17.23 12.78 -3.71
CA GLU A 99 18.47 12.66 -2.91
C GLU A 99 18.32 13.19 -1.48
N SER A 100 17.60 14.28 -1.33
CA SER A 100 17.37 14.97 -0.05
C SER A 100 15.89 15.15 0.20
N SER A 101 15.52 15.51 1.43
CA SER A 101 14.11 15.74 1.76
C SER A 101 13.57 16.98 1.01
N TRP A 102 12.39 16.82 0.44
CA TRP A 102 11.58 17.91 -0.08
C TRP A 102 10.55 18.32 0.97
N CYS A 103 10.26 19.62 1.05
CA CYS A 103 9.32 20.21 2.01
C CYS A 103 8.31 21.12 1.31
N LEU A 104 7.07 21.13 1.82
CA LEU A 104 5.99 22.00 1.39
C LEU A 104 5.35 22.65 2.61
N SER A 105 5.23 23.99 2.63
CA SER A 105 4.40 24.69 3.59
C SER A 105 2.93 24.43 3.29
N LEU A 106 2.23 23.80 4.22
CA LEU A 106 0.81 23.49 4.07
C LEU A 106 -0.06 24.75 4.03
N ALA A 107 0.33 25.78 4.77
CA ALA A 107 -0.40 27.05 4.78
C ALA A 107 -0.28 27.80 3.44
N GLU A 108 0.92 27.85 2.86
CA GLU A 108 1.13 28.47 1.54
C GLU A 108 0.43 27.70 0.43
N TRP A 109 0.52 26.36 0.50
CA TRP A 109 -0.17 25.51 -0.47
C TRP A 109 -1.69 25.70 -0.37
N ALA A 110 -2.28 25.64 0.83
CA ALA A 110 -3.72 25.81 1.03
C ALA A 110 -4.21 27.18 0.55
N LYS A 111 -3.42 28.24 0.81
CA LYS A 111 -3.75 29.59 0.31
C LYS A 111 -3.80 29.63 -1.21
N THR A 112 -2.77 29.10 -1.86
CA THR A 112 -2.70 29.06 -3.33
C THR A 112 -3.80 28.19 -3.92
N TRP A 113 -4.12 27.08 -3.25
CA TRP A 113 -5.24 26.22 -3.65
C TRP A 113 -6.56 26.98 -3.67
N ILE A 114 -6.88 27.70 -2.61
CA ILE A 114 -8.13 28.48 -2.52
C ILE A 114 -8.18 29.58 -3.57
N GLU A 115 -7.05 30.27 -3.82
CA GLU A 115 -6.98 31.31 -4.86
C GLU A 115 -7.25 30.74 -6.27
N THR A 116 -6.86 29.51 -6.52
CA THR A 116 -7.09 28.83 -7.82
C THR A 116 -8.44 28.13 -7.91
N HIS A 117 -9.07 27.81 -6.76
CA HIS A 117 -10.38 27.16 -6.66
C HIS A 117 -11.33 27.97 -5.77
N PRO A 118 -11.75 29.16 -6.22
CA PRO A 118 -12.71 29.96 -5.46
C PRO A 118 -13.99 29.13 -5.25
N ALA A 119 -14.60 29.25 -4.06
CA ALA A 119 -15.89 28.62 -3.81
C ALA A 119 -16.90 29.10 -4.82
N GLU A 120 -17.57 28.18 -5.50
CA GLU A 120 -18.73 28.57 -6.32
C GLU A 120 -19.79 29.14 -5.37
N PRO A 121 -20.35 30.33 -5.66
CA PRO A 121 -21.42 30.86 -4.86
C PRO A 121 -22.64 29.97 -5.02
N ASP A 122 -23.02 29.26 -3.94
CA ASP A 122 -24.26 28.46 -3.81
C ASP A 122 -24.41 27.31 -4.85
N GLY A 123 -23.54 26.30 -4.78
CA GLY A 123 -23.73 25.02 -5.45
C GLY A 123 -23.31 23.88 -4.52
N GLU A 124 -24.17 22.89 -4.35
CA GLU A 124 -23.92 21.68 -3.58
C GLU A 124 -22.52 21.12 -3.90
N GLY A 125 -21.64 21.09 -2.90
CA GLY A 125 -20.32 20.47 -3.02
C GLY A 125 -20.42 19.04 -3.50
N PRO A 126 -19.39 18.51 -4.19
CA PRO A 126 -19.39 17.11 -4.62
C PRO A 126 -19.62 16.21 -3.42
N ALA A 127 -20.66 15.38 -3.51
CA ALA A 127 -21.10 14.49 -2.46
C ALA A 127 -19.91 13.68 -1.91
N ALA A 128 -19.65 13.83 -0.63
CA ALA A 128 -18.71 12.99 0.09
C ALA A 128 -19.08 11.53 -0.18
N GLY A 129 -18.12 10.76 -0.71
CA GLY A 129 -18.28 9.33 -0.87
C GLY A 129 -18.65 8.68 0.46
N PRO A 130 -19.36 7.54 0.46
CA PRO A 130 -19.92 6.96 1.68
C PRO A 130 -18.81 6.66 2.69
N ALA A 131 -18.94 7.27 3.87
CA ALA A 131 -18.13 6.92 5.02
C ALA A 131 -18.33 5.45 5.39
N PRO A 132 -17.30 4.75 5.89
CA PRO A 132 -17.46 3.39 6.38
C PRO A 132 -18.47 3.38 7.52
N THR A 133 -19.58 2.66 7.30
CA THR A 133 -20.64 2.49 8.30
C THR A 133 -20.16 1.59 9.42
N ASP A 134 -19.80 2.17 10.54
CA ASP A 134 -19.79 1.44 11.81
C ASP A 134 -21.23 1.43 12.36
N ARG A 135 -21.80 0.23 12.44
CA ARG A 135 -23.14 0.01 13.00
C ARG A 135 -23.01 -0.32 14.46
N THR A 136 -23.33 0.62 15.32
CA THR A 136 -23.80 0.28 16.66
C THR A 136 -25.13 0.99 16.92
N HIS A 137 -26.16 0.17 17.10
CA HIS A 137 -27.48 0.58 17.59
C HIS A 137 -27.37 1.10 19.02
N GLY A 138 -27.92 2.25 19.26
CA GLY A 138 -28.30 2.73 20.56
C GLY A 138 -29.51 3.64 20.37
N GLU A 139 -30.70 3.11 20.65
CA GLU A 139 -31.93 3.89 20.84
C GLU A 139 -31.78 4.62 22.14
N ASP A 140 -31.93 5.94 22.14
CA ASP A 140 -32.26 6.70 23.34
C ASP A 140 -33.17 7.89 22.95
N ASP A 141 -34.38 7.83 23.43
CA ASP A 141 -35.39 8.87 23.32
C ASP A 141 -35.05 10.01 24.29
N GLY A 142 -34.92 11.20 23.76
CA GLY A 142 -34.70 12.40 24.58
C GLY A 142 -35.16 13.66 23.84
N ASP A 143 -36.40 14.05 24.11
CA ASP A 143 -36.94 15.38 23.80
C ASP A 143 -36.08 16.48 24.44
N GLY A 144 -35.62 17.42 23.65
CA GLY A 144 -34.90 18.60 24.11
C GLY A 144 -34.95 19.71 23.07
N ASP A 145 -35.99 20.55 23.17
CA ASP A 145 -36.05 21.86 22.51
C ASP A 145 -34.83 22.71 22.92
N GLY A 146 -34.13 23.21 21.94
CA GLY A 146 -33.02 24.15 22.12
C GLY A 146 -32.57 24.68 20.76
N ASP A 147 -33.32 25.66 20.23
CA ASP A 147 -32.84 26.55 19.17
C ASP A 147 -31.61 27.31 19.68
N ASP A 148 -30.43 26.88 19.25
CA ASP A 148 -29.25 27.73 19.16
C ASP A 148 -28.61 27.44 17.80
N ASP A 149 -29.18 28.04 16.74
CA ASP A 149 -28.56 28.21 15.44
C ASP A 149 -27.34 29.15 15.60
N GLU A 150 -26.25 28.65 16.17
CA GLU A 150 -24.96 29.28 15.93
C GLU A 150 -24.57 28.98 14.47
N PRO A 151 -24.41 30.01 13.61
CA PRO A 151 -23.90 29.80 12.27
C PRO A 151 -22.52 29.18 12.40
N GLY A 152 -22.39 27.92 11.96
CA GLY A 152 -21.10 27.25 11.88
C GLY A 152 -20.09 28.14 11.14
N PRO A 153 -18.82 28.11 11.49
CA PRO A 153 -17.82 29.05 10.95
C PRO A 153 -17.87 29.03 9.43
N ALA A 154 -18.26 30.16 8.87
CA ALA A 154 -18.29 30.37 7.43
C ALA A 154 -16.86 30.11 6.91
N GLY A 155 -16.68 29.04 6.10
CA GLY A 155 -15.43 28.76 5.44
C GLY A 155 -14.67 27.49 5.87
N HIS A 156 -15.30 26.54 6.58
CA HIS A 156 -14.66 25.24 6.81
C HIS A 156 -14.73 24.37 5.55
N ARG A 157 -13.56 23.94 5.02
CA ARG A 157 -13.44 23.12 3.82
C ARG A 157 -12.46 21.98 4.06
N THR A 158 -12.76 20.81 3.51
CA THR A 158 -11.85 19.66 3.46
C THR A 158 -11.30 19.54 2.05
N LEU A 159 -9.98 19.64 1.93
CA LEU A 159 -9.27 19.48 0.66
C LEU A 159 -8.71 18.05 0.56
N ARG A 160 -8.85 17.46 -0.60
CA ARG A 160 -8.16 16.20 -0.96
C ARG A 160 -7.15 16.49 -2.06
N ALA A 161 -5.96 15.95 -1.91
CA ALA A 161 -4.90 16.07 -2.90
C ALA A 161 -4.01 14.83 -2.87
N TRP A 162 -3.20 14.65 -3.91
CA TRP A 162 -2.29 13.53 -4.04
C TRP A 162 -0.87 13.99 -4.22
N ILE A 163 0.03 13.40 -3.43
CA ILE A 163 1.46 13.65 -3.53
C ILE A 163 2.04 12.70 -4.56
N VAL A 164 2.63 13.25 -5.61
CA VAL A 164 3.16 12.51 -6.75
C VAL A 164 4.63 12.85 -6.94
N ALA A 165 5.46 11.83 -7.16
CA ALA A 165 6.84 12.01 -7.60
C ALA A 165 6.90 11.83 -9.11
N GLU A 166 7.48 12.81 -9.80
CA GLU A 166 7.66 12.84 -11.24
C GLU A 166 9.14 12.83 -11.57
N PHE A 167 9.48 12.27 -12.70
CA PHE A 167 10.81 12.37 -13.25
C PHE A 167 11.12 13.83 -13.59
N ALA A 168 12.33 14.27 -13.23
CA ALA A 168 12.85 15.58 -13.60
C ALA A 168 14.31 15.44 -13.99
N SER A 169 14.75 16.26 -14.92
CA SER A 169 16.16 16.35 -15.29
C SER A 169 16.58 17.81 -15.42
N CYS A 170 17.82 18.10 -15.11
CA CYS A 170 18.41 19.41 -15.34
C CYS A 170 19.77 19.28 -16.02
N LEU A 171 20.08 20.31 -16.83
CA LEU A 171 21.37 20.41 -17.48
C LEU A 171 22.41 20.92 -16.47
N ASP A 172 23.62 20.33 -16.48
CA ASP A 172 24.70 20.64 -15.57
C ASP A 172 26.04 20.76 -16.34
N ARG A 173 26.98 21.48 -15.76
CA ARG A 173 28.33 21.72 -16.25
C ARG A 173 28.38 22.38 -17.65
N PRO A 174 28.17 23.70 -17.72
CA PRO A 174 28.42 24.45 -18.95
C PRO A 174 29.88 24.30 -19.39
N VAL A 175 30.07 23.99 -20.65
CA VAL A 175 31.36 23.83 -21.31
C VAL A 175 31.37 24.66 -22.59
N PRO A 176 32.54 25.25 -22.98
CA PRO A 176 32.65 25.90 -24.25
C PRO A 176 32.34 24.91 -25.39
N ALA A 177 31.38 25.24 -26.22
CA ALA A 177 31.03 24.50 -27.41
C ALA A 177 31.44 25.29 -28.67
N LEU A 178 31.62 24.60 -29.77
CA LEU A 178 31.86 25.24 -31.06
C LEU A 178 30.56 25.90 -31.52
N ALA A 179 30.64 27.18 -31.84
CA ALA A 179 29.53 27.86 -32.47
C ALA A 179 29.25 27.30 -33.87
N ASP A 180 28.01 27.45 -34.32
CA ASP A 180 27.62 27.16 -35.70
C ASP A 180 28.65 27.85 -36.64
N PRO A 181 29.19 27.16 -37.66
CA PRO A 181 30.13 27.70 -38.61
C PRO A 181 29.71 29.04 -39.26
N CYS A 182 28.42 29.33 -39.23
CA CYS A 182 27.88 30.60 -39.74
C CYS A 182 27.89 31.76 -38.73
N ASP A 183 28.19 31.53 -37.44
CA ASP A 183 28.25 32.59 -36.42
C ASP A 183 29.51 32.49 -35.56
N VAL A 184 30.63 32.94 -36.16
CA VAL A 184 31.93 32.94 -35.51
C VAL A 184 32.09 34.00 -34.39
N THR A 185 31.05 34.79 -34.12
CA THR A 185 31.10 35.87 -33.13
C THR A 185 30.52 35.50 -31.79
N ARG A 186 29.79 34.43 -31.68
CA ARG A 186 29.19 33.92 -30.44
C ARG A 186 30.11 32.92 -29.77
N ARG A 187 30.45 33.17 -28.51
CA ARG A 187 30.85 32.13 -27.59
C ARG A 187 29.58 31.34 -27.28
N HIS A 188 29.58 30.08 -27.66
CA HIS A 188 28.51 29.18 -27.32
C HIS A 188 28.99 28.30 -26.17
N ASP A 189 28.27 28.37 -25.05
CA ASP A 189 28.45 27.45 -23.95
C ASP A 189 27.26 26.47 -23.99
N ASP A 190 27.56 25.21 -23.93
CA ASP A 190 26.55 24.12 -23.89
C ASP A 190 26.78 23.26 -22.65
N PHE A 191 25.77 22.49 -22.24
CA PHE A 191 25.86 21.66 -21.07
C PHE A 191 26.37 20.24 -21.40
N SER A 192 27.33 19.76 -20.59
CA SER A 192 27.98 18.48 -20.81
C SER A 192 27.40 17.34 -19.95
N ARG A 193 26.43 17.62 -19.07
CA ARG A 193 25.80 16.68 -18.17
C ARG A 193 24.30 16.91 -18.08
N ILE A 194 23.58 15.82 -17.88
CA ILE A 194 22.18 15.80 -17.45
C ILE A 194 22.15 15.15 -16.06
N VAL A 195 21.55 15.82 -15.10
CA VAL A 195 21.31 15.29 -13.75
C VAL A 195 19.84 14.92 -13.66
N GLU A 196 19.58 13.66 -13.36
CA GLU A 196 18.24 13.14 -13.18
C GLU A 196 17.83 13.20 -11.70
N SER A 197 16.61 13.60 -11.46
CA SER A 197 16.09 13.83 -10.11
C SER A 197 14.58 13.54 -10.04
N ALA A 198 13.99 13.82 -8.88
CA ALA A 198 12.56 13.80 -8.67
C ALA A 198 12.02 15.22 -8.51
N ARG A 199 10.90 15.52 -9.15
CA ARG A 199 10.04 16.65 -8.83
C ARG A 199 8.83 16.14 -8.04
N ILE A 200 8.57 16.70 -6.87
CA ILE A 200 7.39 16.38 -6.09
C ILE A 200 6.30 17.39 -6.41
N THR A 201 5.13 16.89 -6.76
CA THR A 201 3.96 17.70 -7.08
C THR A 201 2.78 17.30 -6.21
N VAL A 202 1.90 18.26 -5.97
CA VAL A 202 0.59 18.04 -5.33
C VAL A 202 -0.46 18.18 -6.42
N ARG A 203 -1.24 17.13 -6.64
CA ARG A 203 -2.24 17.05 -7.70
C ARG A 203 -3.64 16.93 -7.12
N GLU A 204 -4.63 17.39 -7.88
CA GLU A 204 -6.06 17.22 -7.56
C GLU A 204 -6.53 15.79 -7.78
N ASP A 205 -5.97 15.14 -8.81
CA ASP A 205 -6.26 13.77 -9.17
C ASP A 205 -5.01 12.90 -9.10
N PRO A 206 -5.13 11.65 -8.65
CA PRO A 206 -4.01 10.72 -8.67
C PRO A 206 -3.70 10.31 -10.12
N PRO A 207 -2.45 9.93 -10.42
CA PRO A 207 -2.14 9.26 -11.66
C PRO A 207 -3.08 8.04 -11.82
N PRO A 208 -3.68 7.83 -13.00
CA PRO A 208 -4.62 6.73 -13.19
C PRO A 208 -3.92 5.39 -12.95
N PRO A 209 -4.50 4.49 -12.12
CA PRO A 209 -3.91 3.21 -11.86
C PRO A 209 -3.91 2.36 -13.14
N ARG A 210 -2.74 1.96 -13.60
CA ARG A 210 -2.63 1.02 -14.70
C ARG A 210 -2.84 -0.39 -14.18
N LEU A 211 -3.99 -0.98 -14.50
CA LEU A 211 -4.38 -2.31 -14.07
C LEU A 211 -4.51 -3.24 -15.30
N PRO A 212 -3.38 -3.70 -15.87
CA PRO A 212 -3.40 -4.60 -17.02
C PRO A 212 -4.02 -5.95 -16.65
N TYR A 213 -4.29 -6.77 -17.65
CA TYR A 213 -4.84 -8.12 -17.47
C TYR A 213 -6.21 -8.14 -16.80
N ARG A 214 -7.14 -7.40 -17.34
CA ARG A 214 -8.50 -7.23 -16.79
C ARG A 214 -9.22 -8.56 -16.57
N ARG A 215 -9.21 -9.47 -17.56
CA ARG A 215 -9.85 -10.80 -17.44
C ARG A 215 -9.21 -11.64 -16.34
N VAL A 216 -7.89 -11.59 -16.23
CA VAL A 216 -7.17 -12.28 -15.15
C VAL A 216 -7.56 -11.73 -13.78
N ARG A 217 -7.71 -10.42 -13.66
CA ARG A 217 -8.13 -9.80 -12.39
C ARG A 217 -9.55 -10.22 -12.00
N VAL A 218 -10.47 -10.33 -12.95
CA VAL A 218 -11.82 -10.85 -12.72
C VAL A 218 -11.78 -12.34 -12.36
N LEU A 219 -10.97 -13.15 -13.07
CA LEU A 219 -10.78 -14.58 -12.73
C LEU A 219 -10.33 -14.78 -11.28
N LEU A 220 -9.45 -13.91 -10.78
CA LEU A 220 -8.88 -14.00 -9.44
C LEU A 220 -9.71 -13.27 -8.37
N GLY A 221 -10.85 -12.67 -8.74
CA GLY A 221 -11.70 -11.89 -7.82
C GLY A 221 -11.06 -10.57 -7.37
N LEU A 222 -10.08 -10.05 -8.11
CA LEU A 222 -9.39 -8.78 -7.85
C LEU A 222 -10.08 -7.59 -8.52
N ALA A 223 -11.09 -7.85 -9.33
CA ALA A 223 -11.90 -6.84 -9.98
C ALA A 223 -13.34 -7.35 -10.14
N GLU A 224 -14.29 -6.47 -9.85
CA GLU A 224 -15.71 -6.75 -10.08
C GLU A 224 -16.00 -6.81 -11.59
N PRO A 225 -16.72 -7.84 -12.07
CA PRO A 225 -17.08 -7.95 -13.47
C PRO A 225 -18.13 -6.88 -13.86
N ARG A 226 -17.88 -6.18 -14.94
CA ARG A 226 -18.84 -5.24 -15.54
C ARG A 226 -19.93 -6.03 -16.23
N GLN A 227 -21.19 -5.59 -16.06
CA GLN A 227 -22.35 -6.33 -16.60
C GLN A 227 -22.38 -6.33 -18.13
N ASP A 228 -21.97 -5.25 -18.76
CA ASP A 228 -22.07 -5.04 -20.21
C ASP A 228 -20.74 -5.34 -20.96
N ASP A 229 -19.72 -5.83 -20.27
CA ASP A 229 -18.43 -6.15 -20.87
C ASP A 229 -18.31 -7.66 -21.16
N PRO A 230 -18.29 -8.06 -22.46
CA PRO A 230 -18.17 -9.48 -22.82
C PRO A 230 -16.90 -10.14 -22.29
N ALA A 231 -15.80 -9.40 -22.17
CA ALA A 231 -14.54 -9.90 -21.66
C ALA A 231 -14.63 -10.25 -20.17
N ASP A 232 -15.29 -9.40 -19.40
CA ASP A 232 -15.52 -9.62 -17.98
C ASP A 232 -16.50 -10.80 -17.76
N GLN A 233 -17.53 -10.95 -18.61
CA GLN A 233 -18.48 -12.07 -18.54
C GLN A 233 -17.79 -13.41 -18.88
N GLU A 234 -16.89 -13.41 -19.85
CA GLU A 234 -16.07 -14.60 -20.19
C GLU A 234 -15.19 -15.01 -19.00
N ALA A 235 -14.50 -14.04 -18.40
CA ALA A 235 -13.63 -14.28 -17.24
C ALA A 235 -14.42 -14.80 -16.04
N ARG A 236 -15.60 -14.24 -15.75
CA ARG A 236 -16.51 -14.69 -14.70
C ARG A 236 -16.99 -16.12 -14.96
N THR A 237 -17.45 -16.41 -16.16
CA THR A 237 -17.88 -17.77 -16.53
C THR A 237 -16.75 -18.77 -16.36
N THR A 238 -15.53 -18.39 -16.73
CA THR A 238 -14.33 -19.22 -16.54
C THR A 238 -14.03 -19.45 -15.06
N ALA A 239 -14.13 -18.40 -14.22
CA ALA A 239 -13.96 -18.54 -12.77
C ALA A 239 -14.98 -19.49 -12.15
N GLU A 240 -16.26 -19.41 -12.56
CA GLU A 240 -17.31 -20.34 -12.13
C GLU A 240 -17.02 -21.78 -12.57
N GLN A 241 -16.48 -21.99 -13.77
CA GLN A 241 -16.07 -23.31 -14.24
C GLN A 241 -14.92 -23.88 -13.40
N VAL A 242 -13.89 -23.08 -13.12
CA VAL A 242 -12.76 -23.47 -12.25
C VAL A 242 -13.26 -23.81 -10.83
N ALA A 243 -14.21 -23.05 -10.29
CA ALA A 243 -14.76 -23.31 -8.96
C ALA A 243 -15.50 -24.67 -8.86
N ARG A 244 -16.06 -25.17 -9.95
CA ARG A 244 -16.76 -26.47 -10.03
C ARG A 244 -15.81 -27.66 -10.15
N VAL A 245 -14.53 -27.42 -10.46
CA VAL A 245 -13.53 -28.49 -10.57
C VAL A 245 -13.21 -29.08 -9.19
N PRO A 246 -13.06 -30.42 -9.05
CA PRO A 246 -12.64 -31.02 -7.80
C PRO A 246 -11.37 -30.41 -7.22
N ALA A 247 -11.27 -30.28 -5.91
CA ALA A 247 -10.20 -29.56 -5.22
C ALA A 247 -8.79 -29.99 -5.67
N GLY A 248 -8.57 -31.29 -5.86
CA GLY A 248 -7.26 -31.82 -6.30
C GLY A 248 -6.84 -31.43 -7.73
N GLN A 249 -7.77 -30.99 -8.56
CA GLN A 249 -7.49 -30.57 -9.96
C GLN A 249 -7.66 -29.07 -10.17
N ARG A 250 -8.15 -28.36 -9.15
CA ARG A 250 -8.50 -26.93 -9.26
C ARG A 250 -7.30 -26.04 -9.55
N ALA A 251 -6.15 -26.34 -8.98
CA ALA A 251 -4.91 -25.56 -9.22
C ALA A 251 -4.48 -25.63 -10.69
N GLU A 252 -4.54 -26.82 -11.30
CA GLU A 252 -4.23 -27.01 -12.72
C GLU A 252 -5.24 -26.30 -13.63
N ALA A 253 -6.53 -26.42 -13.31
CA ALA A 253 -7.60 -25.73 -14.03
C ALA A 253 -7.48 -24.21 -13.93
N LEU A 254 -7.15 -23.68 -12.74
CA LEU A 254 -6.93 -22.25 -12.53
C LEU A 254 -5.71 -21.77 -13.34
N LEU A 255 -4.61 -22.50 -13.35
CA LEU A 255 -3.42 -22.13 -14.13
C LEU A 255 -3.70 -22.14 -15.64
N ALA A 256 -4.47 -23.13 -16.11
CA ALA A 256 -4.88 -23.19 -17.52
C ALA A 256 -5.78 -22.00 -17.90
N ALA A 257 -6.77 -21.70 -17.06
CA ALA A 257 -7.66 -20.54 -17.22
C ALA A 257 -6.87 -19.21 -17.20
N PHE A 258 -5.95 -19.07 -16.25
CA PHE A 258 -5.06 -17.90 -16.16
C PHE A 258 -4.28 -17.71 -17.47
N ARG A 259 -3.59 -18.75 -17.95
CA ARG A 259 -2.80 -18.67 -19.19
C ARG A 259 -3.64 -18.30 -20.40
N TRP A 260 -4.83 -18.87 -20.49
CA TRP A 260 -5.74 -18.60 -21.58
C TRP A 260 -6.27 -17.17 -21.57
N LEU A 261 -6.74 -16.67 -20.43
CA LEU A 261 -7.23 -15.31 -20.29
C LEU A 261 -6.11 -14.27 -20.40
N ALA A 262 -4.94 -14.55 -19.83
CA ALA A 262 -3.77 -13.67 -19.99
C ALA A 262 -3.34 -13.54 -21.45
N ALA A 263 -3.40 -14.63 -22.25
CA ALA A 263 -3.10 -14.57 -23.67
C ALA A 263 -4.10 -13.69 -24.44
N LYS A 264 -5.35 -13.63 -24.02
CA LYS A 264 -6.35 -12.72 -24.59
C LYS A 264 -6.09 -11.27 -24.15
N ASP A 265 -5.89 -11.05 -22.86
CA ASP A 265 -5.60 -9.72 -22.33
C ASP A 265 -4.38 -9.09 -23.03
N VAL A 266 -3.29 -9.86 -23.20
CA VAL A 266 -2.06 -9.32 -23.82
C VAL A 266 -2.25 -8.88 -25.27
N THR A 267 -3.19 -9.45 -26.00
CA THR A 267 -3.48 -9.01 -27.38
C THR A 267 -4.22 -7.66 -27.43
N GLU A 268 -4.84 -7.27 -26.36
CA GLU A 268 -5.58 -6.00 -26.22
C GLU A 268 -4.76 -4.91 -25.55
N LEU A 269 -3.60 -5.28 -24.93
CA LEU A 269 -2.69 -4.30 -24.37
C LEU A 269 -2.06 -3.47 -25.50
N ALA A 270 -2.26 -2.17 -25.44
CA ALA A 270 -1.69 -1.22 -26.36
C ALA A 270 -1.00 -0.08 -25.59
N PRO A 271 0.01 0.56 -26.17
CA PRO A 271 0.52 1.81 -25.65
C PRO A 271 -0.60 2.86 -25.61
N GLU A 272 -0.62 3.65 -24.54
CA GLU A 272 -1.50 4.80 -24.45
C GLU A 272 -1.09 5.85 -25.48
N ARG A 273 -2.03 6.45 -26.17
CA ARG A 273 -1.77 7.46 -27.21
C ARG A 273 -2.66 8.66 -27.02
N GLU A 274 -2.05 9.81 -26.84
CA GLU A 274 -2.74 11.08 -27.00
C GLU A 274 -2.70 11.53 -28.46
N GLN A 275 -3.80 12.09 -28.93
CA GLN A 275 -3.89 12.59 -30.30
C GLN A 275 -3.04 13.87 -30.42
N GLY A 276 -1.88 13.76 -31.07
CA GLY A 276 -1.05 14.91 -31.45
C GLY A 276 0.29 15.05 -30.73
N GLU A 277 0.63 14.21 -29.75
CA GLU A 277 1.93 14.23 -29.08
C GLU A 277 2.92 13.21 -29.65
N ALA A 278 4.20 13.60 -29.64
CA ALA A 278 5.32 12.74 -29.97
C ALA A 278 5.67 11.79 -28.80
N CYS A 279 4.65 11.16 -28.23
CA CYS A 279 4.86 10.15 -27.19
C CYS A 279 5.61 8.95 -27.77
N PRO A 280 6.54 8.33 -27.04
CA PRO A 280 7.18 7.11 -27.49
C PRO A 280 6.12 6.04 -27.78
N THR A 281 6.02 5.59 -29.01
CA THR A 281 5.01 4.60 -29.46
C THR A 281 5.07 3.25 -28.74
N TRP A 282 6.06 3.06 -27.90
CA TRP A 282 6.30 1.86 -27.11
C TRP A 282 5.94 1.99 -25.63
N ALA A 283 5.73 3.21 -25.14
CA ALA A 283 5.46 3.47 -23.73
C ALA A 283 4.01 3.05 -23.37
N PRO A 284 3.81 2.47 -22.17
CA PRO A 284 2.47 2.04 -21.76
C PRO A 284 1.54 3.17 -21.32
N VAL A 285 2.08 4.32 -20.97
CA VAL A 285 1.36 5.51 -20.50
C VAL A 285 1.94 6.77 -21.13
N THR A 286 1.21 7.87 -21.04
CA THR A 286 1.68 9.22 -21.41
C THR A 286 2.50 9.84 -20.29
N GLU A 287 3.20 10.96 -20.57
CA GLU A 287 3.98 11.68 -19.59
C GLU A 287 3.14 12.15 -18.40
N ASP A 288 1.94 12.65 -18.64
CA ASP A 288 1.02 13.15 -17.61
C ASP A 288 0.55 12.04 -16.65
N HIS A 289 0.56 10.80 -17.11
CA HIS A 289 0.14 9.61 -16.34
C HIS A 289 1.32 8.82 -15.76
N ALA A 290 2.55 9.28 -15.98
CA ALA A 290 3.74 8.52 -15.59
C ALA A 290 4.09 8.63 -14.10
N GLY A 291 3.60 9.64 -13.40
CA GLY A 291 3.99 9.94 -12.02
C GLY A 291 3.76 8.79 -11.04
N ILE A 292 4.57 8.76 -9.99
CA ILE A 292 4.51 7.77 -8.90
C ILE A 292 3.66 8.33 -7.76
N LEU A 293 2.52 7.71 -7.47
CA LEU A 293 1.68 8.09 -6.33
C LEU A 293 2.37 7.72 -5.01
N LEU A 294 2.58 8.72 -4.13
CA LEU A 294 3.26 8.55 -2.84
C LEU A 294 2.30 8.54 -1.65
N ALA A 295 1.31 9.42 -1.65
CA ALA A 295 0.33 9.51 -0.58
C ALA A 295 -0.93 10.26 -1.03
N GLU A 296 -2.04 9.98 -0.38
CA GLU A 296 -3.22 10.83 -0.37
C GLU A 296 -3.12 11.79 0.82
N LEU A 297 -3.49 13.04 0.59
CA LEU A 297 -3.49 14.12 1.55
C LEU A 297 -4.92 14.62 1.75
N THR A 298 -5.39 14.62 2.98
CA THR A 298 -6.65 15.25 3.37
C THR A 298 -6.33 16.38 4.35
N VAL A 299 -6.73 17.61 4.02
CA VAL A 299 -6.41 18.82 4.78
C VAL A 299 -7.70 19.54 5.11
N GLU A 300 -7.94 19.76 6.40
CA GLU A 300 -8.99 20.64 6.86
C GLU A 300 -8.48 22.07 6.88
N ILE A 301 -9.23 22.96 6.27
CA ILE A 301 -8.91 24.39 6.22
C ILE A 301 -10.09 25.21 6.73
N THR A 302 -9.76 26.29 7.43
CA THR A 302 -10.73 27.30 7.85
C THR A 302 -10.31 28.64 7.28
N GLU A 303 -11.22 29.26 6.57
CA GLU A 303 -11.04 30.61 6.03
C GLU A 303 -11.75 31.61 6.93
N TYR A 304 -11.00 32.56 7.47
CA TYR A 304 -11.54 33.64 8.29
C TYR A 304 -10.86 34.95 7.91
N ASP A 305 -11.64 35.94 7.49
CA ASP A 305 -11.17 37.30 7.14
C ASP A 305 -9.98 37.33 6.15
N GLY A 306 -10.06 36.46 5.13
CA GLY A 306 -9.00 36.33 4.09
C GLY A 306 -7.71 35.63 4.56
N CYS A 307 -7.71 35.12 5.80
CA CYS A 307 -6.63 34.29 6.33
C CYS A 307 -7.00 32.81 6.26
N VAL A 308 -6.10 31.99 5.73
CA VAL A 308 -6.25 30.54 5.65
C VAL A 308 -5.55 29.91 6.86
N ARG A 309 -6.28 29.15 7.64
CA ARG A 309 -5.72 28.34 8.73
C ARG A 309 -5.84 26.86 8.37
N VAL A 310 -4.73 26.15 8.42
CA VAL A 310 -4.68 24.69 8.27
C VAL A 310 -5.00 24.04 9.61
N GLY A 311 -6.01 23.18 9.63
CA GLY A 311 -6.43 22.39 10.79
C GLY A 311 -5.80 21.00 10.77
N ASP A 312 -6.64 19.96 10.85
CA ASP A 312 -6.17 18.59 10.81
C ASP A 312 -5.68 18.19 9.41
N VAL A 313 -4.60 17.41 9.39
CA VAL A 313 -3.97 16.91 8.17
C VAL A 313 -3.74 15.43 8.31
N ALA A 314 -4.44 14.67 7.49
CA ALA A 314 -4.23 13.24 7.35
C ALA A 314 -3.38 12.94 6.13
N VAL A 315 -2.40 12.05 6.28
CA VAL A 315 -1.54 11.56 5.20
C VAL A 315 -1.71 10.05 5.12
N ASP A 316 -2.28 9.56 4.03
CA ASP A 316 -2.38 8.12 3.76
C ASP A 316 -1.29 7.66 2.78
N PRO A 317 -0.22 7.00 3.25
CA PRO A 317 0.83 6.45 2.41
C PRO A 317 0.48 5.08 1.81
N TYR A 318 -0.64 4.45 2.19
CA TYR A 318 -1.00 3.10 1.76
C TYR A 318 -1.57 3.05 0.34
N VAL A 319 -1.85 4.19 -0.26
CA VAL A 319 -2.26 4.32 -1.67
C VAL A 319 -1.12 4.07 -2.66
N ARG A 320 0.15 4.08 -2.19
CA ARG A 320 1.33 3.87 -3.04
C ARG A 320 1.49 2.43 -3.49
N THR A 321 2.05 2.25 -4.66
CA THR A 321 2.50 0.94 -5.15
C THR A 321 3.98 0.74 -4.82
N ALA A 322 4.36 -0.45 -4.34
CA ALA A 322 5.75 -0.83 -4.14
C ALA A 322 6.22 -1.74 -5.28
N VAL A 323 7.43 -1.51 -5.77
CA VAL A 323 8.12 -2.46 -6.67
C VAL A 323 8.78 -3.52 -5.81
N LEU A 324 8.27 -4.75 -5.89
CA LEU A 324 8.75 -5.86 -5.06
C LEU A 324 9.89 -6.62 -5.74
N PRO A 325 10.97 -6.96 -5.03
CA PRO A 325 11.99 -7.88 -5.51
C PRO A 325 11.38 -9.25 -5.85
N THR A 326 11.93 -9.93 -6.84
CA THR A 326 11.50 -11.30 -7.24
C THR A 326 11.61 -12.29 -6.08
N THR A 327 12.59 -12.12 -5.19
CA THR A 327 12.74 -12.95 -3.97
C THR A 327 11.53 -12.79 -3.03
N THR A 328 11.06 -11.57 -2.81
CA THR A 328 9.87 -11.30 -1.98
C THR A 328 8.60 -11.88 -2.62
N LEU A 329 8.46 -11.80 -3.96
CA LEU A 329 7.37 -12.47 -4.66
C LEU A 329 7.44 -14.00 -4.51
N GLN A 330 8.65 -14.56 -4.58
CA GLN A 330 8.89 -15.99 -4.39
C GLN A 330 8.53 -16.43 -2.96
N GLU A 331 8.92 -15.66 -1.95
CA GLU A 331 8.55 -15.89 -0.55
C GLU A 331 7.04 -15.78 -0.34
N LEU A 332 6.39 -14.79 -0.94
CA LEU A 332 4.93 -14.63 -0.89
C LEU A 332 4.22 -15.84 -1.50
N VAL A 333 4.64 -16.30 -2.68
CA VAL A 333 4.08 -17.49 -3.33
C VAL A 333 4.32 -18.73 -2.48
N CYS A 334 5.52 -18.92 -1.92
CA CYS A 334 5.81 -20.04 -1.02
C CYS A 334 5.01 -19.95 0.29
N GLY A 335 4.81 -18.75 0.82
CA GLY A 335 4.00 -18.53 2.02
C GLY A 335 2.50 -18.80 1.79
N LEU A 336 2.01 -18.54 0.59
CA LEU A 336 0.64 -18.86 0.19
C LEU A 336 0.46 -20.33 -0.23
N ALA A 337 1.55 -21.00 -0.65
CA ALA A 337 1.51 -22.37 -1.14
C ALA A 337 0.94 -23.39 -0.14
N PRO A 338 1.19 -23.31 1.17
CA PRO A 338 0.52 -24.19 2.14
C PRO A 338 -1.01 -24.08 2.10
N GLY A 339 -1.53 -22.90 1.79
CA GLY A 339 -2.97 -22.69 1.60
C GLY A 339 -3.48 -23.08 0.19
N LEU A 340 -2.63 -22.92 -0.83
CA LEU A 340 -2.93 -23.26 -2.23
C LEU A 340 -2.69 -24.75 -2.53
N LEU A 341 -1.62 -25.29 -1.94
CA LEU A 341 -1.25 -26.70 -2.01
C LEU A 341 -1.96 -27.49 -0.90
N GLY A 342 -3.13 -27.04 -0.47
CA GLY A 342 -3.90 -27.76 0.54
C GLY A 342 -3.57 -29.22 0.45
N ALA A 343 -3.01 -29.80 1.53
CA ALA A 343 -2.42 -31.13 1.52
C ALA A 343 -3.30 -32.05 0.67
N ALA A 344 -2.73 -32.60 -0.39
CA ALA A 344 -3.47 -33.48 -1.26
C ALA A 344 -4.00 -34.64 -0.40
N GLY A 345 -5.26 -34.55 0.05
CA GLY A 345 -5.91 -35.62 0.75
C GLY A 345 -6.56 -35.31 2.09
N GLU A 346 -6.31 -34.20 2.78
CA GLU A 346 -7.06 -33.90 4.01
C GLU A 346 -8.13 -32.84 3.77
N THR A 347 -9.38 -33.30 3.69
CA THR A 347 -10.56 -32.45 3.81
C THR A 347 -10.47 -31.75 5.18
N ASP A 348 -10.59 -30.43 5.24
CA ASP A 348 -10.69 -29.71 6.52
C ASP A 348 -11.75 -30.41 7.39
N ALA A 349 -11.32 -30.98 8.50
CA ALA A 349 -12.20 -31.66 9.42
C ALA A 349 -13.19 -30.71 10.10
N GLY A 350 -13.04 -29.40 9.80
CA GLY A 350 -13.96 -28.37 10.25
C GLY A 350 -13.76 -28.00 11.72
N GLY A 351 -12.56 -28.11 12.24
CA GLY A 351 -12.21 -27.73 13.60
C GLY A 351 -12.49 -26.25 13.90
N PRO A 352 -12.66 -25.89 15.20
CA PRO A 352 -12.76 -24.50 15.62
C PRO A 352 -11.46 -23.74 15.28
N ARG A 353 -11.57 -22.43 15.03
CA ARG A 353 -10.43 -21.56 14.75
C ARG A 353 -10.49 -20.32 15.63
N VAL A 354 -9.34 -19.89 16.13
CA VAL A 354 -9.26 -18.67 16.92
C VAL A 354 -9.39 -17.44 16.01
N ILE A 355 -10.15 -16.45 16.44
CA ILE A 355 -10.35 -15.16 15.78
C ILE A 355 -9.36 -14.15 16.42
N PRO A 356 -8.22 -13.81 15.79
CA PRO A 356 -7.19 -12.98 16.43
C PRO A 356 -7.71 -11.60 16.85
N ALA A 357 -8.57 -10.98 16.05
CA ALA A 357 -9.15 -9.67 16.33
C ALA A 357 -10.08 -9.63 17.56
N SER A 358 -10.44 -10.79 18.10
CA SER A 358 -11.29 -10.88 19.29
C SER A 358 -10.51 -10.94 20.61
N LEU A 359 -9.17 -10.94 20.56
CA LEU A 359 -8.33 -10.96 21.75
C LEU A 359 -8.51 -9.64 22.53
N ALA A 360 -8.93 -9.74 23.78
CA ALA A 360 -9.15 -8.60 24.65
C ALA A 360 -8.59 -8.90 26.04
N TRP A 361 -7.84 -7.97 26.60
CA TRP A 361 -7.31 -8.01 27.95
C TRP A 361 -8.18 -7.19 28.91
N ASN A 362 -8.20 -7.61 30.20
CA ASN A 362 -8.76 -6.78 31.26
C ASN A 362 -7.81 -5.60 31.59
N GLU A 363 -8.28 -4.65 32.40
CA GLU A 363 -7.48 -3.47 32.74
C GLU A 363 -6.21 -3.80 33.57
N ASP A 364 -6.26 -4.84 34.38
CA ASP A 364 -5.16 -5.23 35.29
C ASP A 364 -4.18 -6.21 34.61
N MET A 365 -4.42 -6.58 33.36
CA MET A 365 -3.60 -7.55 32.58
C MET A 365 -3.44 -8.91 33.24
N THR A 366 -4.35 -9.28 34.11
CA THR A 366 -4.38 -10.60 34.78
C THR A 366 -5.32 -11.57 34.09
N SER A 367 -6.10 -11.12 33.13
CA SER A 367 -7.03 -11.97 32.39
C SER A 367 -7.17 -11.48 30.96
N PHE A 368 -7.36 -12.40 30.04
CA PHE A 368 -7.72 -12.09 28.67
C PHE A 368 -8.77 -13.06 28.12
N SER A 369 -9.46 -12.63 27.08
CA SER A 369 -10.43 -13.47 26.39
C SER A 369 -10.21 -13.47 24.89
N PHE A 370 -10.61 -14.55 24.23
CA PHE A 370 -10.65 -14.67 22.78
C PHE A 370 -11.85 -15.49 22.32
N LYS A 371 -12.24 -15.30 21.07
CA LYS A 371 -13.37 -16.02 20.46
C LYS A 371 -12.90 -17.04 19.43
N VAL A 372 -13.71 -18.09 19.28
CA VAL A 372 -13.51 -19.15 18.29
C VAL A 372 -14.71 -19.23 17.33
N THR A 373 -14.46 -19.71 16.12
CA THR A 373 -15.48 -19.79 15.05
C THR A 373 -16.59 -20.79 15.32
N LYS A 374 -16.30 -21.85 16.11
CA LYS A 374 -17.24 -22.91 16.46
C LYS A 374 -17.21 -23.20 17.97
N PRO A 375 -18.31 -23.66 18.55
CA PRO A 375 -18.35 -24.00 19.99
C PRO A 375 -17.32 -25.06 20.35
N LEU A 376 -16.61 -24.85 21.46
CA LEU A 376 -15.67 -25.81 22.06
C LEU A 376 -16.38 -26.82 22.96
N ALA A 377 -15.76 -27.96 23.13
CA ALA A 377 -16.14 -28.97 24.13
C ALA A 377 -15.67 -28.47 25.51
N ALA A 378 -16.57 -28.40 26.49
CA ALA A 378 -16.27 -27.82 27.80
C ALA A 378 -15.11 -28.53 28.53
N GLY A 379 -14.93 -29.85 28.34
CA GLY A 379 -13.86 -30.60 28.95
C GLY A 379 -12.47 -30.45 28.29
N SER A 380 -12.35 -29.62 27.23
CA SER A 380 -11.04 -29.37 26.57
C SER A 380 -10.39 -28.05 26.98
N ALA A 381 -11.12 -27.17 27.66
CA ALA A 381 -10.61 -25.89 28.14
C ALA A 381 -9.93 -26.08 29.52
N GLU A 382 -8.68 -26.48 29.49
CA GLU A 382 -7.82 -26.69 30.68
C GLU A 382 -6.65 -25.71 30.63
N PRO A 383 -6.01 -25.37 31.77
CA PRO A 383 -4.87 -24.46 31.80
C PRO A 383 -3.76 -24.84 30.80
N GLU A 384 -3.49 -26.14 30.66
CA GLU A 384 -2.47 -26.68 29.74
C GLU A 384 -2.84 -26.52 28.25
N SER A 385 -4.07 -26.14 27.94
CA SER A 385 -4.48 -25.88 26.56
C SER A 385 -4.05 -24.51 26.03
N VAL A 386 -3.55 -23.64 26.92
CA VAL A 386 -3.07 -22.30 26.59
C VAL A 386 -1.70 -22.06 27.24
N GLU A 387 -0.73 -21.66 26.45
CA GLU A 387 0.62 -21.30 26.91
C GLU A 387 0.84 -19.81 26.68
N ILE A 388 1.38 -19.12 27.68
CA ILE A 388 1.73 -17.71 27.58
C ILE A 388 3.21 -17.54 27.85
N SER A 389 3.84 -16.68 27.09
CA SER A 389 5.22 -16.29 27.32
C SER A 389 5.42 -14.82 26.99
N SER A 390 6.25 -14.13 27.74
CA SER A 390 6.59 -12.73 27.52
C SER A 390 8.08 -12.56 27.19
N LEU A 391 8.39 -11.64 26.25
CA LEU A 391 9.74 -11.43 25.72
C LEU A 391 10.53 -10.44 26.58
N SER A 392 11.63 -10.91 27.18
CA SER A 392 12.53 -10.07 27.96
C SER A 392 13.22 -9.01 27.09
N ALA A 393 13.13 -7.75 27.50
CA ALA A 393 13.80 -6.62 26.82
C ALA A 393 15.34 -6.71 26.83
N HIS A 394 15.93 -7.57 27.65
CA HIS A 394 17.37 -7.71 27.83
C HIS A 394 17.98 -8.92 27.09
N GLY A 395 17.29 -9.45 26.10
CA GLY A 395 17.80 -10.53 25.24
C GLY A 395 17.91 -11.90 25.92
N ARG A 396 17.25 -12.09 27.05
CA ARG A 396 17.20 -13.39 27.78
C ARG A 396 16.19 -14.38 27.17
N GLY A 397 15.49 -13.98 26.07
CA GLY A 397 14.50 -14.80 25.44
C GLY A 397 13.10 -14.67 26.04
N TRP A 398 12.28 -15.67 25.80
CA TRP A 398 10.89 -15.73 26.26
C TRP A 398 10.84 -16.32 27.68
N ALA A 399 10.15 -15.62 28.58
CA ALA A 399 9.82 -16.14 29.92
C ALA A 399 8.38 -16.69 29.87
N THR A 400 8.16 -17.85 30.51
CA THR A 400 6.82 -18.43 30.63
C THR A 400 6.06 -17.72 31.74
N ASP A 401 4.82 -17.33 31.44
CA ASP A 401 3.89 -16.77 32.42
C ASP A 401 2.85 -17.88 32.78
N GLU A 402 2.49 -18.01 34.07
CA GLU A 402 1.62 -19.08 34.54
C GLU A 402 0.14 -18.77 34.29
N VAL A 403 -0.56 -19.76 33.73
CA VAL A 403 -2.02 -19.75 33.52
C VAL A 403 -2.66 -20.41 34.73
N ASP A 404 -3.51 -19.69 35.45
CA ASP A 404 -4.24 -20.20 36.63
C ASP A 404 -5.49 -20.97 36.20
N GLU A 405 -6.36 -20.35 35.40
CA GLU A 405 -7.61 -20.95 34.99
C GLU A 405 -7.96 -20.67 33.55
N VAL A 406 -8.62 -21.62 32.87
CA VAL A 406 -9.20 -21.44 31.53
C VAL A 406 -10.68 -21.79 31.59
N GLN A 407 -11.52 -20.78 31.36
CA GLN A 407 -12.95 -20.90 31.43
C GLN A 407 -13.60 -20.75 30.05
N LEU A 408 -14.66 -21.51 29.81
CA LEU A 408 -15.47 -21.44 28.61
C LEU A 408 -16.83 -20.81 28.95
N THR A 409 -17.21 -19.76 28.25
CA THR A 409 -18.51 -19.13 28.41
C THR A 409 -19.65 -20.10 28.00
N ALA A 410 -20.88 -19.79 28.46
CA ALA A 410 -22.03 -20.65 28.21
C ALA A 410 -22.34 -20.91 26.73
N ASP A 411 -21.98 -19.98 25.83
CA ASP A 411 -22.10 -20.12 24.38
C ASP A 411 -21.09 -21.10 23.77
N GLY A 412 -20.07 -21.46 24.53
CA GLY A 412 -18.96 -22.30 24.11
C GLY A 412 -18.03 -21.69 23.08
N ARG A 413 -18.10 -20.36 22.83
CA ARG A 413 -17.34 -19.69 21.78
C ARG A 413 -16.34 -18.66 22.29
N THR A 414 -16.46 -18.27 23.54
CA THR A 414 -15.53 -17.35 24.19
C THR A 414 -14.76 -18.08 25.26
N VAL A 415 -13.46 -18.00 25.20
CA VAL A 415 -12.53 -18.55 26.19
C VAL A 415 -12.00 -17.39 27.00
N VAL A 416 -12.03 -17.51 28.32
CA VAL A 416 -11.45 -16.56 29.28
C VAL A 416 -10.29 -17.28 29.95
N VAL A 417 -9.15 -16.64 30.00
CA VAL A 417 -7.91 -17.16 30.55
C VAL A 417 -7.49 -16.22 31.67
N ASP A 418 -7.37 -16.75 32.88
CA ASP A 418 -6.91 -16.04 34.05
C ASP A 418 -5.46 -16.44 34.35
N LEU A 419 -4.66 -15.46 34.73
CA LEU A 419 -3.24 -15.59 35.06
C LEU A 419 -3.02 -15.37 36.54
N ASP A 420 -2.06 -16.08 37.11
CA ASP A 420 -1.64 -15.86 38.51
C ASP A 420 -1.10 -14.44 38.71
N GLN A 421 -0.35 -13.91 37.73
CA GLN A 421 0.20 -12.55 37.72
C GLN A 421 0.17 -11.96 36.30
N PRO A 422 0.19 -10.62 36.16
CA PRO A 422 0.36 -9.99 34.86
C PRO A 422 1.66 -10.44 34.18
N PRO A 423 1.69 -10.54 32.82
CA PRO A 423 2.89 -10.95 32.08
C PRO A 423 4.12 -10.12 32.44
N ALA A 424 5.27 -10.77 32.59
CA ALA A 424 6.49 -10.12 33.03
C ALA A 424 7.00 -9.01 32.08
N TYR A 425 6.70 -9.09 30.80
CA TYR A 425 7.17 -8.14 29.76
C TYR A 425 6.04 -7.69 28.81
N GLU A 426 6.28 -6.58 28.08
CA GLU A 426 5.28 -5.92 27.21
C GLU A 426 4.90 -6.75 25.98
N THR A 427 5.82 -7.48 25.41
CA THR A 427 5.55 -8.32 24.23
C THR A 427 5.18 -9.72 24.69
N VAL A 428 3.94 -10.10 24.50
CA VAL A 428 3.37 -11.36 24.94
C VAL A 428 3.06 -12.25 23.75
N ARG A 429 3.43 -13.52 23.85
CA ARG A 429 3.05 -14.56 22.91
C ARG A 429 2.07 -15.52 23.60
N ILE A 430 0.90 -15.66 23.00
CA ILE A 430 -0.14 -16.58 23.42
C ILE A 430 -0.18 -17.73 22.42
N ARG A 431 0.01 -18.96 22.88
CA ARG A 431 -0.14 -20.18 22.09
C ARG A 431 -1.35 -20.94 22.61
N ILE A 432 -2.30 -21.20 21.75
CA ILE A 432 -3.52 -21.96 22.02
C ILE A 432 -3.36 -23.29 21.29
N HIS A 433 -3.38 -24.38 22.02
CA HIS A 433 -3.03 -25.68 21.50
C HIS A 433 -4.14 -26.31 20.65
N GLY A 434 -3.81 -26.61 19.40
CA GLY A 434 -4.56 -27.51 18.51
C GLY A 434 -3.83 -28.83 18.29
N THR A 435 -2.60 -28.94 18.84
CA THR A 435 -1.72 -30.11 18.78
C THR A 435 -1.28 -30.52 20.19
N GLY A 436 -0.60 -31.66 20.31
CA GLY A 436 -0.06 -32.13 21.58
C GLY A 436 -1.07 -32.82 22.48
N PRO A 437 -0.77 -33.00 23.81
CA PRO A 437 -1.54 -33.84 24.70
C PRO A 437 -2.85 -33.23 25.21
N LYS A 438 -2.98 -31.88 25.18
CA LYS A 438 -4.13 -31.14 25.71
C LYS A 438 -4.62 -30.05 24.72
N PRO A 439 -5.02 -30.44 23.49
CA PRO A 439 -5.52 -29.45 22.54
C PRO A 439 -6.97 -29.08 22.87
N LEU A 440 -7.38 -27.88 22.50
CA LEU A 440 -8.78 -27.50 22.50
C LEU A 440 -9.54 -28.30 21.43
N PHE A 441 -10.72 -28.80 21.79
CA PHE A 441 -11.58 -29.53 20.88
C PHE A 441 -12.88 -28.80 20.59
N GLY A 442 -13.35 -28.91 19.35
CA GLY A 442 -14.71 -28.53 18.99
C GLY A 442 -15.75 -29.41 19.64
N ARG A 443 -16.94 -28.88 19.88
CA ARG A 443 -18.06 -29.62 20.39
C ARG A 443 -18.68 -30.52 19.31
N ASP A 444 -18.85 -29.97 18.12
CA ASP A 444 -19.39 -30.64 16.95
C ASP A 444 -18.88 -29.97 15.67
N PRO A 445 -18.06 -30.64 14.85
CA PRO A 445 -17.48 -31.96 15.11
C PRO A 445 -16.44 -31.97 16.25
N GLN A 446 -16.28 -33.12 16.91
CA GLN A 446 -15.22 -33.30 17.92
C GLN A 446 -13.88 -33.51 17.25
N VAL A 447 -13.28 -32.41 16.83
CA VAL A 447 -11.96 -32.35 16.19
C VAL A 447 -11.10 -31.26 16.85
N PRO A 448 -9.78 -31.39 16.84
CA PRO A 448 -8.90 -30.41 17.45
C PRO A 448 -9.03 -29.01 16.84
N LEU A 449 -8.61 -27.99 17.60
CA LEU A 449 -8.48 -26.62 17.12
C LEU A 449 -7.62 -26.58 15.86
N ALA A 450 -8.07 -25.88 14.82
CA ALA A 450 -7.38 -25.76 13.54
C ALA A 450 -6.63 -24.43 13.38
N GLY A 451 -6.04 -23.93 14.47
CA GLY A 451 -5.24 -22.71 14.47
C GLY A 451 -6.04 -21.41 14.39
N LEU A 452 -5.51 -20.44 13.68
CA LEU A 452 -6.14 -19.15 13.44
C LEU A 452 -7.14 -19.19 12.26
N VAL A 453 -8.06 -18.25 12.24
CA VAL A 453 -8.91 -18.02 11.04
C VAL A 453 -8.01 -17.71 9.85
N GLY A 454 -8.27 -18.38 8.71
CA GLY A 454 -7.43 -18.28 7.50
C GLY A 454 -6.20 -19.19 7.49
N GLY A 455 -5.97 -19.97 8.56
CA GLY A 455 -4.89 -20.96 8.62
C GLY A 455 -5.17 -22.23 7.80
N PRO A 456 -4.20 -23.18 7.77
CA PRO A 456 -4.29 -24.43 7.01
C PRO A 456 -5.44 -25.31 7.49
N PRO A 457 -5.93 -26.25 6.67
CA PRO A 457 -7.00 -27.19 7.07
C PRO A 457 -6.54 -28.05 8.25
N GLY A 458 -7.40 -28.17 9.28
CA GLY A 458 -7.15 -29.05 10.42
C GLY A 458 -7.57 -30.50 10.13
N GLY A 459 -6.77 -31.44 10.60
CA GLY A 459 -7.07 -32.87 10.50
C GLY A 459 -8.07 -33.35 11.56
N ARG A 460 -8.51 -34.62 11.43
CA ARG A 460 -9.45 -35.24 12.38
C ARG A 460 -8.84 -35.51 13.75
N HIS A 461 -7.56 -35.78 13.80
CA HIS A 461 -6.86 -36.24 15.01
C HIS A 461 -5.78 -35.26 15.46
N GLU A 462 -5.36 -34.35 14.59
CA GLU A 462 -4.33 -33.35 14.85
C GLU A 462 -4.74 -32.04 14.20
N GLY A 463 -4.76 -30.98 14.99
CA GLY A 463 -5.09 -29.64 14.54
C GLY A 463 -3.84 -28.81 14.30
N HIS A 464 -3.99 -27.51 14.53
CA HIS A 464 -2.89 -26.53 14.47
C HIS A 464 -2.96 -25.62 15.68
N ASP A 465 -1.81 -25.27 16.24
CA ASP A 465 -1.73 -24.27 17.31
C ASP A 465 -2.07 -22.88 16.74
N ALA A 466 -2.84 -22.12 17.50
CA ALA A 466 -3.03 -20.71 17.24
C ALA A 466 -1.99 -19.90 18.04
N VAL A 467 -1.12 -19.17 17.34
CA VAL A 467 -0.08 -18.35 17.97
C VAL A 467 -0.38 -16.87 17.68
N ILE A 468 -0.54 -16.08 18.74
CA ILE A 468 -0.81 -14.64 18.67
C ILE A 468 0.29 -13.93 19.44
N THR A 469 0.92 -12.93 18.82
CA THR A 469 1.84 -12.01 19.50
C THR A 469 1.13 -10.69 19.70
N HIS A 470 1.09 -10.21 20.94
CA HIS A 470 0.41 -8.98 21.33
C HIS A 470 1.37 -8.07 22.09
N HIS A 471 1.17 -6.76 21.95
CA HIS A 471 1.98 -5.77 22.67
C HIS A 471 1.11 -5.04 23.70
N LEU A 472 1.44 -5.20 24.96
CA LEU A 472 0.69 -4.61 26.07
C LEU A 472 1.14 -3.15 26.28
N PRO A 473 0.22 -2.20 26.48
CA PRO A 473 0.57 -0.79 26.70
C PRO A 473 1.22 -0.58 28.06
N ARG A 474 2.26 0.24 28.13
CA ARG A 474 3.02 0.57 29.36
C ARG A 474 2.17 1.13 30.50
N SER A 475 1.20 1.99 30.14
CA SER A 475 0.34 2.68 31.13
C SER A 475 -0.51 1.72 31.97
N ALA A 476 -0.89 0.57 31.44
CA ALA A 476 -1.71 -0.40 32.14
C ALA A 476 -0.90 -1.19 33.21
N ARG A 477 0.40 -1.41 32.99
CA ARG A 477 1.29 -2.12 33.94
C ARG A 477 1.67 -1.29 35.16
N GLU A 478 1.93 0.00 34.98
CA GLU A 478 2.24 0.90 36.11
C GLU A 478 1.05 1.02 37.06
N SER A 479 -0.19 0.96 36.52
CA SER A 479 -1.40 0.93 37.34
C SER A 479 -1.61 -0.38 38.09
N ALA A 480 -1.20 -1.52 37.52
CA ALA A 480 -1.31 -2.83 38.18
C ALA A 480 -0.24 -3.04 39.25
N ALA A 481 1.01 -2.63 38.98
CA ALA A 481 2.11 -2.75 39.95
C ALA A 481 1.92 -1.87 41.19
N GLY A 482 1.30 -0.68 41.03
CA GLY A 482 1.00 0.23 42.15
C GLY A 482 -0.15 -0.23 43.06
N ARG A 483 -0.94 -1.22 42.69
CA ARG A 483 -2.04 -1.77 43.53
C ARG A 483 -1.61 -2.98 44.35
N THR A 484 -0.48 -3.62 44.04
CA THR A 484 0.03 -4.79 44.77
C THR A 484 0.88 -4.38 45.98
N GLU A 485 1.30 -3.10 46.08
CA GLU A 485 2.07 -2.55 47.23
C GLU A 485 1.20 -1.72 48.19
N ALA A 486 -0.10 -1.69 48.07
CA ALA A 486 -1.05 -1.05 48.96
C ALA A 486 -1.94 -2.10 49.66
#